data_31f4470d1e90775be5776605fd1b1932
#
_entry.id   31f4470d1e90775be5776605fd1b1932
#
_cell.length_a   1.000
_cell.length_b   1.000
_cell.length_c   1.000
_cell.angle_alpha   90.00
_cell.angle_beta   90.00
_cell.angle_gamma   90.00
#
_symmetry.space_group_name_H-M   'P 1'
#
loop_
_entity.id
_entity.type
_entity.pdbx_description
1 polymer ?
#
loop_
_entity_poly.entity_id
_entity_poly.type
_entity_poly.pdbx_seq_one_letter_code
_entity_poly.pdbx_strand_id
1 'polypeptide(L)'
;MKRPRRILSWLLLSACIALPGCAIWGPNYEKPQLETPEDWKSKDRLARIDGVPLPEMAWWDRFKDPVLNDLIQRALVQNNSVQAALGNIFQAKGILHQIEMRWVPRVDGGAGYISVNDTNMVTGAKLPFNSGFSAGFIPNYSINILQQLRTQEQAQANLAATRAAKNAVRLGIISQITGSYFSLREEQYRLALQKSLVEALDDIVKKYTEAHKEGLISAFTLRQYVLQLADARAEIPVIQYNIVRLGNTIHLLLNENPGPVAEGQGFMALPYKSIISGNLPSKVLMNRPDVLSAEEQLRRSNANIGVNTSFFFPTISLTTPVGQSSQALSTLFTNPESYWQYQGGLSMPIVNLGQFGAIESAKGQYYTDYYNYQQTVRGAFASVDSDFASHEKYTESLEQMLLYFETNRQRFENEETRHKEGLVGMPEVLNLKVTMNQAGIQAAQSKLNQLLSIVRLYQDLGGGYEVNNTEDAHDLGDGHRFGDLF
;
A
#
# COMPACT_ATOMS: atom_id res chain seq x y z
N MET A 1 3.27 77.87 -7.62
CA MET A 1 2.37 76.81 -7.15
C MET A 1 2.79 75.53 -7.83
N LYS A 2 3.52 74.67 -7.10
CA LYS A 2 4.06 73.40 -7.61
C LYS A 2 3.79 72.26 -6.65
N ARG A 3 3.17 71.14 -7.18
CA ARG A 3 3.21 69.73 -6.72
C ARG A 3 2.26 69.28 -5.60
N PRO A 4 1.14 68.62 -5.96
CA PRO A 4 0.63 67.50 -5.18
C PRO A 4 0.63 66.12 -5.90
N ARG A 5 1.22 65.98 -7.10
CA ARG A 5 1.15 64.70 -7.86
C ARG A 5 2.01 63.55 -7.31
N ARG A 6 3.05 63.81 -6.56
CA ARG A 6 3.94 62.75 -6.03
C ARG A 6 3.44 62.09 -4.74
N ILE A 7 2.65 62.78 -3.95
CA ILE A 7 2.09 62.21 -2.70
C ILE A 7 0.97 61.23 -2.97
N LEU A 8 0.17 61.43 -4.03
CA LEU A 8 -0.91 60.51 -4.42
C LEU A 8 -0.38 59.17 -4.97
N SER A 9 0.79 59.17 -5.62
CA SER A 9 1.43 57.96 -6.14
C SER A 9 2.01 57.07 -5.02
N TRP A 10 2.50 57.67 -3.93
CA TRP A 10 3.00 56.92 -2.77
C TRP A 10 1.88 56.40 -1.88
N LEU A 11 0.72 57.08 -1.80
CA LEU A 11 -0.49 56.60 -1.10
C LEU A 11 -1.18 55.44 -1.83
N LEU A 12 -1.17 55.42 -3.15
CA LEU A 12 -1.68 54.30 -3.94
C LEU A 12 -0.75 53.07 -3.85
N LEU A 13 0.58 53.29 -3.76
CA LEU A 13 1.55 52.18 -3.60
C LEU A 13 1.49 51.56 -2.19
N SER A 14 1.25 52.42 -1.14
CA SER A 14 1.11 51.92 0.23
C SER A 14 -0.26 51.27 0.53
N ALA A 15 -1.32 51.65 -0.16
CA ALA A 15 -2.65 51.01 -0.04
C ALA A 15 -2.69 49.60 -0.64
N CYS A 16 -1.83 49.29 -1.61
CA CYS A 16 -1.69 47.90 -2.15
C CYS A 16 -0.94 46.93 -1.22
N ILE A 17 -0.19 47.46 -0.22
CA ILE A 17 0.60 46.64 0.72
C ILE A 17 -0.21 46.24 1.97
N ALA A 18 -1.34 46.92 2.25
CA ALA A 18 -2.15 46.75 3.46
C ALA A 18 -3.38 45.84 3.30
N LEU A 19 -3.51 45.11 2.20
CA LEU A 19 -4.50 44.04 2.08
C LEU A 19 -4.11 42.81 2.95
N PRO A 20 -5.05 42.18 3.65
CA PRO A 20 -4.74 41.06 4.53
C PRO A 20 -4.08 39.96 3.75
N GLY A 21 -2.76 39.82 3.93
CA GLY A 21 -1.87 38.97 3.10
C GLY A 21 -2.16 37.46 3.13
N CYS A 22 -3.04 36.95 3.98
CA CYS A 22 -3.27 35.53 4.15
C CYS A 22 -4.20 34.91 3.10
N ALA A 23 -5.11 35.68 2.49
CA ALA A 23 -6.07 35.14 1.52
C ALA A 23 -5.52 35.06 0.08
N ILE A 24 -4.47 35.85 -0.22
CA ILE A 24 -3.92 36.00 -1.57
C ILE A 24 -2.91 34.88 -1.90
N TRP A 25 -2.30 34.25 -0.89
CA TRP A 25 -1.25 33.24 -1.03
C TRP A 25 -1.78 31.80 -1.13
N GLY A 26 -3.11 31.61 -1.14
CA GLY A 26 -3.76 30.33 -1.00
C GLY A 26 -3.77 29.83 0.46
N PRO A 27 -4.60 28.85 0.80
CA PRO A 27 -4.73 28.35 2.16
C PRO A 27 -3.46 27.58 2.57
N ASN A 28 -3.01 27.80 3.81
CA ASN A 28 -2.04 26.89 4.42
C ASN A 28 -2.77 25.61 4.84
N TYR A 29 -2.06 24.50 4.75
CA TYR A 29 -2.62 23.23 5.20
C TYR A 29 -2.71 23.19 6.73
N GLU A 30 -3.88 22.88 7.23
CA GLU A 30 -4.12 22.55 8.63
C GLU A 30 -4.75 21.16 8.70
N LYS A 31 -4.16 20.29 9.54
CA LYS A 31 -4.68 18.94 9.72
C LYS A 31 -6.08 18.98 10.31
N PRO A 32 -7.09 18.39 9.66
CA PRO A 32 -8.44 18.35 10.21
C PRO A 32 -8.47 17.60 11.54
N GLN A 33 -9.04 18.24 12.56
CA GLN A 33 -9.31 17.59 13.85
C GLN A 33 -10.59 16.80 13.72
N LEU A 34 -10.47 15.47 13.73
CA LEU A 34 -11.60 14.55 13.74
C LEU A 34 -11.85 14.11 15.18
N GLU A 35 -13.10 14.11 15.60
CA GLU A 35 -13.51 13.48 16.86
C GLU A 35 -13.25 11.99 16.75
N THR A 36 -12.28 11.50 17.51
CA THR A 36 -11.90 10.09 17.59
C THR A 36 -12.15 9.59 19.00
N PRO A 37 -12.67 8.37 19.19
CA PRO A 37 -12.82 7.77 20.51
C PRO A 37 -11.47 7.76 21.24
N GLU A 38 -11.44 8.14 22.51
CA GLU A 38 -10.20 8.09 23.28
C GLU A 38 -9.75 6.66 23.56
N ASP A 39 -10.71 5.72 23.62
CA ASP A 39 -10.51 4.35 24.04
C ASP A 39 -11.36 3.34 23.24
N TRP A 40 -10.86 2.11 23.11
CA TRP A 40 -11.59 0.98 22.55
C TRP A 40 -12.60 0.40 23.55
N LYS A 41 -13.75 -0.07 23.06
CA LYS A 41 -14.77 -0.72 23.92
C LYS A 41 -14.31 -2.05 24.54
N SER A 42 -13.31 -2.70 23.93
CA SER A 42 -12.83 -4.04 24.29
C SER A 42 -11.55 -4.05 25.14
N LYS A 43 -11.35 -3.04 26.00
CA LYS A 43 -10.09 -2.73 26.72
C LYS A 43 -9.54 -3.80 27.67
N ASP A 44 -10.37 -4.64 28.25
CA ASP A 44 -10.04 -5.32 29.53
C ASP A 44 -9.28 -6.65 29.40
N ARG A 45 -9.01 -7.16 28.19
CA ARG A 45 -8.50 -8.53 28.00
C ARG A 45 -7.15 -8.67 27.27
N LEU A 46 -6.52 -7.58 26.95
CA LEU A 46 -5.33 -7.60 26.08
C LEU A 46 -4.04 -7.49 26.88
N ALA A 47 -3.01 -8.28 26.52
CA ALA A 47 -1.72 -8.27 27.18
C ALA A 47 -0.92 -7.00 26.86
N ARG A 48 -0.12 -6.47 27.82
CA ARG A 48 0.83 -5.38 27.57
C ARG A 48 1.91 -5.84 26.59
N ILE A 49 2.22 -5.01 25.59
CA ILE A 49 3.42 -5.16 24.76
C ILE A 49 4.43 -4.10 25.15
N ASP A 50 5.67 -4.52 25.29
CA ASP A 50 6.80 -3.67 25.62
C ASP A 50 7.15 -2.74 24.45
N GLY A 51 7.10 -1.44 24.69
CA GLY A 51 7.86 -0.32 24.16
C GLY A 51 8.19 -0.17 22.64
N VAL A 52 7.98 -1.18 21.79
CA VAL A 52 8.28 -1.10 20.35
C VAL A 52 7.09 -0.50 19.62
N PRO A 53 7.29 0.52 18.76
CA PRO A 53 6.23 1.06 17.90
C PRO A 53 5.64 -0.04 17.01
N LEU A 54 4.32 -0.06 16.85
CA LEU A 54 3.62 -1.05 16.01
C LEU A 54 4.18 -1.18 14.58
N PRO A 55 4.49 -0.08 13.87
CA PRO A 55 5.08 -0.17 12.54
C PRO A 55 6.39 -0.96 12.46
N GLU A 56 7.21 -0.91 13.52
CA GLU A 56 8.52 -1.57 13.62
C GLU A 56 8.44 -2.97 14.23
N MET A 57 7.25 -3.41 14.66
CA MET A 57 7.06 -4.67 15.36
C MET A 57 6.91 -5.84 14.38
N ALA A 58 7.86 -6.77 14.38
CA ALA A 58 7.74 -8.07 13.71
C ALA A 58 6.78 -9.00 14.49
N TRP A 59 5.47 -8.68 14.48
CA TRP A 59 4.46 -9.40 15.26
C TRP A 59 4.35 -10.88 14.89
N TRP A 60 4.72 -11.28 13.67
CA TRP A 60 4.71 -12.66 13.18
C TRP A 60 5.74 -13.54 13.87
N ASP A 61 6.83 -12.98 14.43
CA ASP A 61 7.83 -13.73 15.20
C ASP A 61 7.22 -14.42 16.44
N ARG A 62 6.09 -13.89 16.93
CA ARG A 62 5.37 -14.46 18.06
C ARG A 62 4.74 -15.81 17.78
N PHE A 63 4.55 -16.17 16.52
CA PHE A 63 4.13 -17.52 16.12
C PHE A 63 5.26 -18.54 16.23
N LYS A 64 6.50 -18.08 16.42
CA LYS A 64 7.70 -18.92 16.60
C LYS A 64 7.91 -19.91 15.46
N ASP A 65 7.47 -19.56 14.26
CA ASP A 65 7.60 -20.38 13.06
C ASP A 65 8.69 -19.79 12.14
N PRO A 66 9.88 -20.42 12.05
CA PRO A 66 10.97 -19.89 11.25
C PRO A 66 10.67 -19.90 9.76
N VAL A 67 9.81 -20.82 9.27
CA VAL A 67 9.39 -20.85 7.85
C VAL A 67 8.53 -19.64 7.53
N LEU A 68 7.57 -19.29 8.39
CA LEU A 68 6.77 -18.07 8.22
C LEU A 68 7.65 -16.82 8.17
N ASN A 69 8.63 -16.72 9.08
CA ASN A 69 9.54 -15.58 9.14
C ASN A 69 10.37 -15.44 7.84
N ASP A 70 10.92 -16.55 7.32
CA ASP A 70 11.66 -16.57 6.05
C ASP A 70 10.74 -16.13 4.87
N LEU A 71 9.55 -16.70 4.78
CA LEU A 71 8.59 -16.35 3.72
C LEU A 71 8.24 -14.85 3.72
N ILE A 72 8.02 -14.25 4.89
CA ILE A 72 7.73 -12.81 5.00
C ILE A 72 8.94 -11.98 4.57
N GLN A 73 10.15 -12.31 5.06
CA GLN A 73 11.36 -11.58 4.70
C GLN A 73 11.62 -11.63 3.18
N ARG A 74 11.54 -12.82 2.58
CA ARG A 74 11.70 -12.98 1.13
C ARG A 74 10.64 -12.21 0.35
N ALA A 75 9.36 -12.28 0.77
CA ALA A 75 8.29 -11.55 0.11
C ALA A 75 8.50 -10.03 0.15
N LEU A 76 8.94 -9.48 1.28
CA LEU A 76 9.21 -8.04 1.41
C LEU A 76 10.32 -7.55 0.49
N VAL A 77 11.26 -8.42 0.11
CA VAL A 77 12.38 -8.09 -0.80
C VAL A 77 12.03 -8.38 -2.25
N GLN A 78 11.40 -9.52 -2.55
CA GLN A 78 11.27 -10.04 -3.91
C GLN A 78 9.91 -9.76 -4.56
N ASN A 79 8.90 -9.37 -3.79
CA ASN A 79 7.53 -9.19 -4.30
C ASN A 79 7.44 -8.06 -5.32
N ASN A 80 6.89 -8.36 -6.51
CA ASN A 80 6.76 -7.40 -7.61
C ASN A 80 5.95 -6.15 -7.25
N SER A 81 4.92 -6.27 -6.40
CA SER A 81 4.13 -5.10 -5.98
C SER A 81 4.91 -4.16 -5.07
N VAL A 82 5.80 -4.70 -4.22
CA VAL A 82 6.71 -3.90 -3.39
C VAL A 82 7.73 -3.19 -4.28
N GLN A 83 8.30 -3.89 -5.27
CA GLN A 83 9.25 -3.32 -6.23
C GLN A 83 8.60 -2.23 -7.11
N ALA A 84 7.38 -2.47 -7.58
CA ALA A 84 6.61 -1.46 -8.31
C ALA A 84 6.33 -0.21 -7.45
N ALA A 85 6.02 -0.39 -6.17
CA ALA A 85 5.81 0.72 -5.24
C ALA A 85 7.11 1.52 -4.98
N LEU A 86 8.28 0.87 -4.96
CA LEU A 86 9.59 1.56 -4.97
C LEU A 86 9.79 2.37 -6.26
N GLY A 87 9.47 1.82 -7.43
CA GLY A 87 9.50 2.53 -8.69
C GLY A 87 8.65 3.82 -8.67
N ASN A 88 7.46 3.76 -8.07
CA ASN A 88 6.61 4.94 -7.89
C ASN A 88 7.25 6.01 -6.99
N ILE A 89 8.02 5.61 -5.97
CA ILE A 89 8.77 6.56 -5.14
C ILE A 89 9.87 7.24 -5.96
N PHE A 90 10.63 6.49 -6.79
CA PHE A 90 11.65 7.08 -7.66
C PHE A 90 11.03 8.06 -8.66
N GLN A 91 9.87 7.72 -9.24
CA GLN A 91 9.11 8.63 -10.10
C GLN A 91 8.73 9.91 -9.35
N ALA A 92 8.17 9.81 -8.15
CA ALA A 92 7.78 10.97 -7.35
C ALA A 92 9.00 11.82 -6.92
N LYS A 93 10.13 11.19 -6.56
CA LYS A 93 11.40 11.86 -6.27
C LYS A 93 11.91 12.61 -7.52
N GLY A 94 11.87 11.98 -8.69
CA GLY A 94 12.27 12.60 -9.96
C GLY A 94 11.42 13.83 -10.30
N ILE A 95 10.11 13.76 -10.12
CA ILE A 95 9.18 14.89 -10.31
C ILE A 95 9.50 16.02 -9.32
N LEU A 96 9.70 15.71 -8.03
CA LEU A 96 10.10 16.70 -7.04
C LEU A 96 11.41 17.39 -7.44
N HIS A 97 12.43 16.62 -7.80
CA HIS A 97 13.72 17.17 -8.27
C HIS A 97 13.58 18.03 -9.52
N GLN A 98 12.75 17.60 -10.50
CA GLN A 98 12.46 18.42 -11.68
C GLN A 98 11.82 19.78 -11.30
N ILE A 99 10.92 19.79 -10.32
CA ILE A 99 10.29 21.02 -9.82
C ILE A 99 11.28 21.87 -9.05
N GLU A 100 12.13 21.29 -8.22
CA GLU A 100 13.18 22.01 -7.48
C GLU A 100 14.20 22.65 -8.43
N MET A 101 14.57 21.98 -9.53
CA MET A 101 15.50 22.52 -10.50
C MET A 101 14.96 23.71 -11.31
N ARG A 102 13.67 24.04 -11.24
CA ARG A 102 13.13 25.27 -11.85
C ARG A 102 13.63 26.56 -11.19
N TRP A 103 14.24 26.47 -10.01
CA TRP A 103 14.96 27.60 -9.40
C TRP A 103 16.28 27.95 -10.14
N VAL A 104 16.77 27.06 -10.99
CA VAL A 104 18.00 27.23 -11.75
C VAL A 104 17.65 27.62 -13.18
N PRO A 105 18.30 28.63 -13.77
CA PRO A 105 18.14 28.97 -15.18
C PRO A 105 18.46 27.78 -16.10
N ARG A 106 17.67 27.64 -17.17
CA ARG A 106 17.95 26.68 -18.25
C ARG A 106 18.82 27.33 -19.29
N VAL A 107 19.77 26.58 -19.84
CA VAL A 107 20.59 27.00 -20.95
C VAL A 107 20.33 26.08 -22.14
N ASP A 108 19.76 26.62 -23.19
CA ASP A 108 19.55 25.90 -24.46
C ASP A 108 20.67 26.24 -25.44
N GLY A 109 21.17 25.27 -26.19
CA GLY A 109 22.07 25.47 -27.31
C GLY A 109 21.27 25.38 -28.61
N GLY A 110 21.54 26.25 -29.56
CA GLY A 110 20.86 26.23 -30.85
C GLY A 110 21.75 26.76 -31.98
N ALA A 111 21.54 26.20 -33.17
CA ALA A 111 22.11 26.73 -34.40
C ALA A 111 21.00 26.72 -35.47
N GLY A 112 20.98 27.74 -36.30
CA GLY A 112 19.91 27.85 -37.30
C GLY A 112 20.21 28.94 -38.33
N TYR A 113 19.36 28.99 -39.35
CA TYR A 113 19.32 30.08 -40.32
C TYR A 113 18.10 30.93 -40.02
N ILE A 114 18.31 32.21 -39.81
CA ILE A 114 17.22 33.19 -39.58
C ILE A 114 17.15 34.11 -40.79
N SER A 115 15.98 34.25 -41.35
CA SER A 115 15.68 35.26 -42.38
C SER A 115 14.61 36.18 -41.84
N VAL A 116 14.96 37.42 -41.62
CA VAL A 116 14.03 38.43 -41.06
C VAL A 116 13.88 39.53 -42.11
N ASN A 117 12.65 39.78 -42.51
CA ASN A 117 12.28 40.94 -43.31
C ASN A 117 11.60 41.96 -42.39
N ASP A 118 12.39 42.60 -41.55
CA ASP A 118 11.88 43.49 -40.53
C ASP A 118 12.31 44.95 -40.73
N THR A 119 11.45 45.83 -40.35
CA THR A 119 11.67 47.28 -40.37
C THR A 119 11.58 47.75 -38.92
N ASN A 120 12.55 48.57 -38.51
CA ASN A 120 12.52 49.15 -37.16
C ASN A 120 11.20 49.94 -36.97
N MET A 121 10.33 49.50 -36.05
CA MET A 121 9.00 50.08 -35.85
C MET A 121 9.05 51.56 -35.39
N VAL A 122 10.19 52.04 -34.87
CA VAL A 122 10.33 53.42 -34.39
C VAL A 122 10.87 54.37 -35.45
N THR A 123 11.76 53.86 -36.28
CA THR A 123 12.44 54.71 -37.27
C THR A 123 12.04 54.44 -38.70
N GLY A 124 11.30 53.41 -39.00
CA GLY A 124 10.92 52.98 -40.34
C GLY A 124 12.10 52.49 -41.21
N ALA A 125 13.31 52.43 -40.65
CA ALA A 125 14.50 51.98 -41.34
C ALA A 125 14.58 50.45 -41.40
N LYS A 126 15.04 49.89 -42.53
CA LYS A 126 15.35 48.46 -42.63
C LYS A 126 16.56 48.14 -41.76
N LEU A 127 16.47 47.07 -40.97
CA LEU A 127 17.56 46.59 -40.19
C LEU A 127 18.71 46.12 -41.10
N PRO A 128 19.96 46.45 -40.78
CA PRO A 128 21.11 46.16 -41.67
C PRO A 128 21.43 44.65 -41.82
N PHE A 129 20.82 43.81 -40.97
CA PHE A 129 21.04 42.37 -40.98
C PHE A 129 19.68 41.64 -41.11
N ASN A 130 19.38 41.11 -42.29
CA ASN A 130 18.09 40.55 -42.62
C ASN A 130 18.05 39.02 -42.68
N SER A 131 19.18 38.35 -42.83
CA SER A 131 19.25 36.90 -42.91
C SER A 131 20.68 36.39 -42.65
N GLY A 132 20.80 35.22 -42.02
CA GLY A 132 22.09 34.59 -41.78
C GLY A 132 22.01 33.37 -40.90
N PHE A 133 23.11 32.70 -40.78
CA PHE A 133 23.31 31.60 -39.88
C PHE A 133 23.68 32.10 -38.48
N SER A 134 23.17 31.47 -37.45
CA SER A 134 23.51 31.76 -36.07
C SER A 134 23.75 30.47 -35.30
N ALA A 135 24.71 30.50 -34.37
CA ALA A 135 24.93 29.42 -33.40
C ALA A 135 25.26 30.04 -32.04
N GLY A 136 24.71 29.48 -30.97
CA GLY A 136 24.95 30.01 -29.65
C GLY A 136 24.15 29.34 -28.55
N PHE A 137 24.16 30.00 -27.40
CA PHE A 137 23.49 29.57 -26.19
C PHE A 137 22.37 30.56 -25.84
N ILE A 138 21.29 30.07 -25.28
CA ILE A 138 20.14 30.87 -24.87
C ILE A 138 19.84 30.54 -23.41
N PRO A 139 20.55 31.15 -22.45
CA PRO A 139 20.11 31.11 -21.06
C PRO A 139 18.71 31.71 -20.93
N ASN A 140 17.81 30.91 -20.34
CA ASN A 140 16.43 31.28 -20.16
C ASN A 140 15.99 30.99 -18.71
N TYR A 141 15.38 31.97 -18.08
CA TYR A 141 14.82 31.86 -16.74
C TYR A 141 13.43 32.47 -16.71
N SER A 142 12.44 31.69 -16.31
CA SER A 142 11.06 32.18 -16.17
C SER A 142 10.46 31.57 -14.90
N ILE A 143 10.11 32.42 -13.95
CA ILE A 143 9.61 31.97 -12.66
C ILE A 143 8.48 32.84 -12.13
N ASN A 144 7.40 32.19 -11.69
CA ASN A 144 6.45 32.74 -10.75
C ASN A 144 6.78 32.15 -9.37
N ILE A 145 7.34 32.97 -8.49
CA ILE A 145 7.89 32.51 -7.20
C ILE A 145 6.84 31.82 -6.35
N LEU A 146 5.63 32.37 -6.27
CA LEU A 146 4.55 31.78 -5.47
C LEU A 146 4.07 30.45 -6.04
N GLN A 147 3.91 30.39 -7.35
CA GLN A 147 3.56 29.15 -8.05
C GLN A 147 4.62 28.08 -7.81
N GLN A 148 5.88 28.45 -7.88
CA GLN A 148 6.99 27.54 -7.67
C GLN A 148 6.99 26.96 -6.25
N LEU A 149 6.81 27.79 -5.23
CA LEU A 149 6.72 27.35 -3.83
C LEU A 149 5.55 26.38 -3.61
N ARG A 150 4.34 26.72 -4.12
CA ARG A 150 3.15 25.87 -3.97
C ARG A 150 3.24 24.58 -4.80
N THR A 151 3.86 24.63 -5.98
CA THR A 151 4.11 23.43 -6.78
C THR A 151 5.11 22.49 -6.11
N GLN A 152 6.13 23.04 -5.44
CA GLN A 152 7.09 22.27 -4.67
C GLN A 152 6.41 21.61 -3.45
N GLU A 153 5.57 22.36 -2.72
CA GLU A 153 4.78 21.81 -1.61
C GLU A 153 3.84 20.68 -2.08
N GLN A 154 3.18 20.86 -3.22
CA GLN A 154 2.34 19.83 -3.85
C GLN A 154 3.15 18.56 -4.19
N ALA A 155 4.35 18.71 -4.74
CA ALA A 155 5.21 17.59 -5.09
C ALA A 155 5.78 16.87 -3.86
N GLN A 156 6.11 17.59 -2.80
CA GLN A 156 6.54 17.02 -1.52
C GLN A 156 5.42 16.20 -0.88
N ALA A 157 4.19 16.72 -0.84
CA ALA A 157 3.03 15.98 -0.36
C ALA A 157 2.75 14.73 -1.21
N ASN A 158 2.91 14.83 -2.55
CA ASN A 158 2.77 13.68 -3.43
C ASN A 158 3.84 12.58 -3.16
N LEU A 159 5.08 12.96 -2.90
CA LEU A 159 6.13 12.01 -2.52
C LEU A 159 5.81 11.35 -1.17
N ALA A 160 5.34 12.12 -0.19
CA ALA A 160 4.95 11.59 1.12
C ALA A 160 3.76 10.61 1.02
N ALA A 161 2.73 10.94 0.21
CA ALA A 161 1.62 10.04 -0.09
C ALA A 161 2.08 8.73 -0.76
N THR A 162 3.05 8.82 -1.69
CA THR A 162 3.60 7.66 -2.39
C THR A 162 4.39 6.75 -1.44
N ARG A 163 5.15 7.33 -0.50
CA ARG A 163 5.84 6.56 0.56
C ARG A 163 4.84 5.82 1.46
N ALA A 164 3.80 6.51 1.89
CA ALA A 164 2.74 5.89 2.67
C ALA A 164 2.03 4.77 1.87
N ALA A 165 1.79 4.96 0.58
CA ALA A 165 1.23 3.92 -0.29
C ALA A 165 2.15 2.69 -0.40
N LYS A 166 3.48 2.84 -0.50
CA LYS A 166 4.44 1.72 -0.43
C LYS A 166 4.28 0.96 0.89
N ASN A 167 4.18 1.66 2.00
CA ASN A 167 4.02 1.05 3.31
C ASN A 167 2.70 0.27 3.43
N ALA A 168 1.61 0.76 2.80
CA ALA A 168 0.36 0.03 2.70
C ALA A 168 0.50 -1.28 1.88
N VAL A 169 1.25 -1.24 0.78
CA VAL A 169 1.57 -2.46 -0.01
C VAL A 169 2.34 -3.46 0.85
N ARG A 170 3.40 -3.04 1.55
CA ARG A 170 4.18 -3.91 2.44
C ARG A 170 3.30 -4.58 3.50
N LEU A 171 2.45 -3.80 4.17
CA LEU A 171 1.50 -4.29 5.16
C LEU A 171 0.55 -5.34 4.57
N GLY A 172 0.02 -5.08 3.36
CA GLY A 172 -0.82 -6.02 2.63
C GLY A 172 -0.09 -7.33 2.29
N ILE A 173 1.17 -7.27 1.85
CA ILE A 173 1.98 -8.46 1.53
C ILE A 173 2.25 -9.30 2.78
N ILE A 174 2.63 -8.68 3.92
CA ILE A 174 2.82 -9.39 5.19
C ILE A 174 1.55 -10.17 5.56
N SER A 175 0.39 -9.52 5.48
CA SER A 175 -0.90 -10.14 5.82
C SER A 175 -1.29 -11.26 4.84
N GLN A 176 -1.06 -11.07 3.54
CA GLN A 176 -1.36 -12.07 2.51
C GLN A 176 -0.47 -13.32 2.64
N ILE A 177 0.84 -13.15 2.86
CA ILE A 177 1.76 -14.28 3.09
C ILE A 177 1.33 -15.03 4.35
N THR A 178 1.13 -14.33 5.46
CA THR A 178 0.78 -14.95 6.74
C THR A 178 -0.55 -15.70 6.66
N GLY A 179 -1.57 -15.07 6.07
CA GLY A 179 -2.89 -15.67 5.88
C GLY A 179 -2.86 -16.89 4.94
N SER A 180 -2.13 -16.81 3.82
CA SER A 180 -1.97 -17.92 2.90
C SER A 180 -1.19 -19.09 3.52
N TYR A 181 -0.16 -18.79 4.30
CA TYR A 181 0.61 -19.80 5.01
C TYR A 181 -0.23 -20.54 6.06
N PHE A 182 -0.98 -19.84 6.91
CA PHE A 182 -1.85 -20.48 7.88
C PHE A 182 -2.94 -21.32 7.22
N SER A 183 -3.52 -20.83 6.12
CA SER A 183 -4.50 -21.58 5.35
C SER A 183 -3.88 -22.84 4.73
N LEU A 184 -2.65 -22.77 4.22
CA LEU A 184 -1.92 -23.92 3.71
C LEU A 184 -1.67 -24.96 4.81
N ARG A 185 -1.23 -24.52 6.00
CA ARG A 185 -0.97 -25.41 7.13
C ARG A 185 -2.24 -26.08 7.65
N GLU A 186 -3.36 -25.36 7.64
CA GLU A 186 -4.68 -25.90 7.99
C GLU A 186 -5.10 -26.98 6.99
N GLU A 187 -5.03 -26.72 5.68
CA GLU A 187 -5.42 -27.71 4.66
C GLU A 187 -4.52 -28.96 4.68
N GLN A 188 -3.23 -28.83 4.98
CA GLN A 188 -2.33 -29.96 5.18
C GLN A 188 -2.73 -30.82 6.39
N TYR A 189 -3.08 -30.18 7.51
CA TYR A 189 -3.57 -30.86 8.70
C TYR A 189 -4.94 -31.52 8.45
N ARG A 190 -5.85 -30.83 7.79
CA ARG A 190 -7.16 -31.33 7.37
C ARG A 190 -7.03 -32.54 6.45
N LEU A 191 -6.06 -32.55 5.52
CA LEU A 191 -5.79 -33.69 4.65
C LEU A 191 -5.42 -34.95 5.45
N ALA A 192 -4.60 -34.78 6.49
CA ALA A 192 -4.22 -35.92 7.35
C ALA A 192 -5.44 -36.48 8.11
N LEU A 193 -6.27 -35.62 8.66
CA LEU A 193 -7.51 -36.03 9.32
C LEU A 193 -8.51 -36.67 8.36
N GLN A 194 -8.67 -36.09 7.16
CA GLN A 194 -9.58 -36.63 6.13
C GLN A 194 -9.14 -38.01 5.64
N LYS A 195 -7.84 -38.25 5.49
CA LYS A 195 -7.31 -39.59 5.18
C LYS A 195 -7.61 -40.58 6.29
N SER A 196 -7.41 -40.21 7.55
CA SER A 196 -7.76 -41.03 8.72
C SER A 196 -9.26 -41.32 8.82
N LEU A 197 -10.09 -40.32 8.46
CA LEU A 197 -11.55 -40.50 8.37
C LEU A 197 -11.94 -41.51 7.29
N VAL A 198 -11.37 -41.38 6.09
CA VAL A 198 -11.61 -42.33 4.97
C VAL A 198 -11.18 -43.74 5.34
N GLU A 199 -10.02 -43.92 5.97
CA GLU A 199 -9.53 -45.22 6.45
C GLU A 199 -10.53 -45.84 7.46
N ALA A 200 -10.99 -45.08 8.45
CA ALA A 200 -11.97 -45.55 9.43
C ALA A 200 -13.27 -45.98 8.76
N LEU A 201 -13.81 -45.19 7.83
CA LEU A 201 -15.03 -45.48 7.11
C LEU A 201 -14.87 -46.70 6.16
N ASP A 202 -13.73 -46.85 5.52
CA ASP A 202 -13.44 -48.00 4.64
C ASP A 202 -13.43 -49.31 5.46
N ASP A 203 -12.83 -49.28 6.66
CA ASP A 203 -12.80 -50.41 7.56
C ASP A 203 -14.21 -50.75 8.11
N ILE A 204 -15.04 -49.74 8.37
CA ILE A 204 -16.45 -49.96 8.72
C ILE A 204 -17.19 -50.64 7.56
N VAL A 205 -17.06 -50.10 6.34
CA VAL A 205 -17.75 -50.64 5.16
C VAL A 205 -17.33 -52.08 4.89
N LYS A 206 -16.03 -52.45 5.01
CA LYS A 206 -15.53 -53.81 4.88
C LYS A 206 -16.24 -54.75 5.90
N LYS A 207 -16.19 -54.40 7.19
CA LYS A 207 -16.82 -55.20 8.27
C LYS A 207 -18.33 -55.32 8.10
N TYR A 208 -19.00 -54.26 7.71
CA TYR A 208 -20.43 -54.27 7.47
C TYR A 208 -20.82 -55.00 6.20
N THR A 209 -19.98 -55.07 5.21
CA THR A 209 -20.18 -55.88 4.01
C THR A 209 -20.17 -57.37 4.39
N GLU A 210 -19.25 -57.82 5.24
CA GLU A 210 -19.20 -59.19 5.78
C GLU A 210 -20.42 -59.51 6.62
N ALA A 211 -20.74 -58.65 7.59
CA ALA A 211 -21.94 -58.84 8.46
C ALA A 211 -23.26 -58.85 7.67
N HIS A 212 -23.35 -58.12 6.57
CA HIS A 212 -24.54 -58.16 5.69
C HIS A 212 -24.67 -59.46 4.94
N LYS A 213 -23.55 -60.02 4.45
CA LYS A 213 -23.56 -61.35 3.81
C LYS A 213 -24.03 -62.47 4.77
N GLU A 214 -23.71 -62.30 6.04
CA GLU A 214 -24.17 -63.23 7.12
C GLU A 214 -25.60 -62.93 7.63
N GLY A 215 -26.26 -61.91 7.06
CA GLY A 215 -27.60 -61.50 7.46
C GLY A 215 -27.71 -60.77 8.80
N LEU A 216 -26.60 -60.32 9.39
CA LEU A 216 -26.52 -59.69 10.70
C LEU A 216 -26.90 -58.19 10.65
N ILE A 217 -26.79 -57.52 9.51
CA ILE A 217 -27.18 -56.11 9.34
C ILE A 217 -28.03 -55.91 8.07
N SER A 218 -28.80 -54.81 8.05
CA SER A 218 -29.64 -54.44 6.92
C SER A 218 -28.82 -53.87 5.76
N ALA A 219 -29.29 -54.06 4.53
CA ALA A 219 -28.73 -53.38 3.36
C ALA A 219 -28.81 -51.86 3.46
N PHE A 220 -29.80 -51.32 4.21
CA PHE A 220 -29.93 -49.89 4.46
C PHE A 220 -28.76 -49.35 5.28
N THR A 221 -28.42 -50.01 6.38
CA THR A 221 -27.28 -49.63 7.24
C THR A 221 -25.94 -49.64 6.46
N LEU A 222 -25.69 -50.71 5.70
CA LEU A 222 -24.50 -50.80 4.87
C LEU A 222 -24.41 -49.61 3.88
N ARG A 223 -25.53 -49.32 3.19
CA ARG A 223 -25.55 -48.22 2.19
C ARG A 223 -25.27 -46.85 2.81
N GLN A 224 -25.71 -46.59 4.07
CA GLN A 224 -25.41 -45.35 4.76
C GLN A 224 -23.89 -45.13 4.89
N TYR A 225 -23.12 -46.14 5.30
CA TYR A 225 -21.67 -46.05 5.43
C TYR A 225 -20.96 -46.00 4.07
N VAL A 226 -21.48 -46.68 3.04
CA VAL A 226 -20.94 -46.56 1.66
C VAL A 226 -21.13 -45.11 1.17
N LEU A 227 -22.26 -44.46 1.45
CA LEU A 227 -22.47 -43.05 1.09
C LEU A 227 -21.52 -42.12 1.86
N GLN A 228 -21.35 -42.32 3.17
CA GLN A 228 -20.39 -41.52 3.97
C GLN A 228 -18.96 -41.70 3.50
N LEU A 229 -18.56 -42.93 3.14
CA LEU A 229 -17.21 -43.21 2.58
C LEU A 229 -17.01 -42.50 1.24
N ALA A 230 -18.01 -42.52 0.37
CA ALA A 230 -17.92 -41.87 -0.93
C ALA A 230 -17.79 -40.36 -0.80
N ASP A 231 -18.60 -39.76 0.11
CA ASP A 231 -18.51 -38.34 0.44
C ASP A 231 -17.15 -37.96 1.01
N ALA A 232 -16.65 -38.69 2.02
CA ALA A 232 -15.36 -38.45 2.62
C ALA A 232 -14.20 -38.60 1.60
N ARG A 233 -14.29 -39.53 0.66
CA ARG A 233 -13.29 -39.69 -0.43
C ARG A 233 -13.35 -38.53 -1.42
N ALA A 234 -14.53 -37.99 -1.72
CA ALA A 234 -14.68 -36.86 -2.65
C ALA A 234 -14.04 -35.57 -2.14
N GLU A 235 -13.92 -35.39 -0.82
CA GLU A 235 -13.25 -34.22 -0.23
C GLU A 235 -11.73 -34.21 -0.41
N ILE A 236 -11.07 -35.38 -0.48
CA ILE A 236 -9.59 -35.47 -0.59
C ILE A 236 -9.03 -34.73 -1.82
N PRO A 237 -9.54 -34.91 -3.04
CA PRO A 237 -9.06 -34.16 -4.20
C PRO A 237 -9.25 -32.66 -4.07
N VAL A 238 -10.34 -32.21 -3.41
CA VAL A 238 -10.63 -30.79 -3.19
C VAL A 238 -9.59 -30.18 -2.24
N ILE A 239 -9.29 -30.87 -1.12
CA ILE A 239 -8.25 -30.43 -0.18
C ILE A 239 -6.88 -30.39 -0.86
N GLN A 240 -6.54 -31.42 -1.64
CA GLN A 240 -5.27 -31.45 -2.39
C GLN A 240 -5.16 -30.30 -3.40
N TYR A 241 -6.23 -29.97 -4.11
CA TYR A 241 -6.29 -28.82 -4.99
C TYR A 241 -6.06 -27.50 -4.21
N ASN A 242 -6.70 -27.33 -3.05
CA ASN A 242 -6.50 -26.15 -2.22
C ASN A 242 -5.05 -26.00 -1.75
N ILE A 243 -4.39 -27.09 -1.37
CA ILE A 243 -2.98 -27.11 -0.99
C ILE A 243 -2.11 -26.60 -2.15
N VAL A 244 -2.32 -27.11 -3.37
CA VAL A 244 -1.58 -26.65 -4.55
C VAL A 244 -1.85 -25.17 -4.83
N ARG A 245 -3.12 -24.74 -4.79
CA ARG A 245 -3.52 -23.36 -5.03
C ARG A 245 -2.89 -22.40 -4.02
N LEU A 246 -2.91 -22.74 -2.73
CA LEU A 246 -2.30 -21.92 -1.67
C LEU A 246 -0.77 -21.88 -1.80
N GLY A 247 -0.13 -23.01 -2.12
CA GLY A 247 1.30 -23.06 -2.43
C GLY A 247 1.67 -22.13 -3.59
N ASN A 248 0.91 -22.19 -4.69
CA ASN A 248 1.11 -21.29 -5.83
C ASN A 248 0.89 -19.81 -5.48
N THR A 249 -0.06 -19.51 -4.59
CA THR A 249 -0.27 -18.14 -4.10
C THR A 249 0.94 -17.64 -3.32
N ILE A 250 1.52 -18.46 -2.45
CA ILE A 250 2.74 -18.12 -1.71
C ILE A 250 3.91 -17.88 -2.66
N HIS A 251 4.16 -18.80 -3.61
CA HIS A 251 5.24 -18.61 -4.60
C HIS A 251 5.03 -17.36 -5.47
N LEU A 252 3.79 -17.05 -5.86
CA LEU A 252 3.50 -15.81 -6.58
C LEU A 252 3.87 -14.57 -5.74
N LEU A 253 3.55 -14.58 -4.44
CA LEU A 253 3.91 -13.49 -3.54
C LEU A 253 5.44 -13.36 -3.33
N LEU A 254 6.18 -14.47 -3.48
CA LEU A 254 7.64 -14.53 -3.47
C LEU A 254 8.30 -14.20 -4.83
N ASN A 255 7.51 -13.96 -5.88
CA ASN A 255 8.00 -13.83 -7.27
C ASN A 255 8.76 -15.08 -7.74
N GLU A 256 8.27 -16.26 -7.40
CA GLU A 256 8.88 -17.55 -7.70
C GLU A 256 7.95 -18.44 -8.57
N ASN A 257 8.55 -19.38 -9.26
CA ASN A 257 7.79 -20.41 -9.96
C ASN A 257 7.10 -21.37 -8.97
N PRO A 258 5.95 -21.98 -9.35
CA PRO A 258 5.26 -22.96 -8.52
C PRO A 258 6.19 -24.08 -8.01
N GLY A 259 6.07 -24.37 -6.72
CA GLY A 259 6.90 -25.39 -6.06
C GLY A 259 6.32 -25.83 -4.70
N PRO A 260 6.98 -26.72 -3.98
CA PRO A 260 6.59 -27.08 -2.64
C PRO A 260 6.98 -25.98 -1.64
N VAL A 261 6.06 -25.66 -0.72
CA VAL A 261 6.34 -24.79 0.42
C VAL A 261 6.89 -25.63 1.57
N ALA A 262 7.96 -25.18 2.22
CA ALA A 262 8.56 -25.87 3.35
C ALA A 262 7.55 -26.05 4.50
N GLU A 263 7.64 -27.16 5.19
CA GLU A 263 6.81 -27.43 6.37
C GLU A 263 7.44 -26.75 7.61
N GLY A 264 6.65 -25.92 8.28
CA GLY A 264 7.02 -25.31 9.56
C GLY A 264 6.49 -26.07 10.75
N GLN A 265 6.16 -25.36 11.82
CA GLN A 265 5.59 -25.97 13.02
C GLN A 265 4.25 -26.64 12.73
N GLY A 266 3.88 -27.64 13.55
CA GLY A 266 2.58 -28.31 13.47
C GLY A 266 1.43 -27.30 13.63
N PHE A 267 0.44 -27.34 12.75
CA PHE A 267 -0.64 -26.36 12.73
C PHE A 267 -1.34 -26.17 14.08
N MET A 268 -1.68 -27.28 14.77
CA MET A 268 -2.30 -27.21 16.08
C MET A 268 -1.38 -26.73 17.22
N ALA A 269 -0.05 -26.74 17.02
CA ALA A 269 0.93 -26.24 17.98
C ALA A 269 1.17 -24.72 17.87
N LEU A 270 0.75 -24.08 16.78
CA LEU A 270 0.89 -22.63 16.61
C LEU A 270 0.23 -21.89 17.80
N PRO A 271 0.93 -20.92 18.43
CA PRO A 271 0.35 -20.14 19.52
C PRO A 271 -0.76 -19.22 19.01
N TYR A 272 -1.78 -19.00 19.83
CA TYR A 272 -2.89 -18.12 19.51
C TYR A 272 -3.32 -17.21 20.69
N LYS A 273 -2.75 -17.46 21.87
CA LYS A 273 -2.99 -16.66 23.08
C LYS A 273 -1.83 -15.68 23.27
N SER A 274 -2.12 -14.51 23.85
CA SER A 274 -1.12 -13.49 24.21
C SER A 274 -0.31 -12.90 23.04
N ILE A 275 -0.85 -12.98 21.81
CA ILE A 275 -0.19 -12.42 20.62
C ILE A 275 -0.51 -10.94 20.48
N ILE A 276 -1.66 -10.47 20.97
CA ILE A 276 -2.16 -9.11 20.81
C ILE A 276 -1.83 -8.23 22.01
N SER A 277 -1.46 -6.99 21.72
CA SER A 277 -1.14 -5.94 22.69
C SER A 277 -2.39 -5.26 23.24
N GLY A 278 -2.48 -5.14 24.55
CA GLY A 278 -3.69 -4.64 25.22
C GLY A 278 -3.77 -3.15 25.51
N ASN A 279 -2.77 -2.36 25.22
CA ASN A 279 -2.76 -0.94 25.62
C ASN A 279 -2.45 -0.02 24.43
N LEU A 280 -3.23 -0.16 23.34
CA LEU A 280 -3.06 0.63 22.15
C LEU A 280 -4.01 1.84 22.22
N PRO A 281 -3.50 3.08 22.39
CA PRO A 281 -4.34 4.26 22.31
C PRO A 281 -4.89 4.40 20.88
N SER A 282 -6.10 4.92 20.76
CA SER A 282 -6.75 5.15 19.46
C SER A 282 -5.90 6.00 18.48
N LYS A 283 -5.01 6.84 19.01
CA LYS A 283 -4.05 7.64 18.24
C LYS A 283 -3.08 6.80 17.38
N VAL A 284 -2.89 5.52 17.67
CA VAL A 284 -2.05 4.61 16.87
C VAL A 284 -2.54 4.52 15.42
N LEU A 285 -3.84 4.63 15.21
CA LEU A 285 -4.42 4.58 13.85
C LEU A 285 -3.97 5.73 12.96
N MET A 286 -3.50 6.84 13.52
CA MET A 286 -2.94 7.94 12.74
C MET A 286 -1.61 7.58 12.06
N ASN A 287 -0.96 6.49 12.49
CA ASN A 287 0.26 5.97 11.86
C ASN A 287 -0.03 4.89 10.79
N ARG A 288 -1.30 4.58 10.53
CA ARG A 288 -1.66 3.64 9.45
C ARG A 288 -1.25 4.22 8.10
N PRO A 289 -0.64 3.40 7.23
CA PRO A 289 -0.19 3.87 5.92
C PRO A 289 -1.30 4.41 5.02
N ASP A 290 -2.51 3.85 5.09
CA ASP A 290 -3.68 4.32 4.33
C ASP A 290 -4.18 5.69 4.82
N VAL A 291 -4.19 5.91 6.15
CA VAL A 291 -4.53 7.21 6.77
C VAL A 291 -3.50 8.27 6.42
N LEU A 292 -2.21 7.93 6.52
CA LEU A 292 -1.11 8.84 6.14
C LEU A 292 -1.16 9.19 4.65
N SER A 293 -1.42 8.21 3.79
CA SER A 293 -1.57 8.47 2.34
C SER A 293 -2.74 9.40 2.04
N ALA A 294 -3.89 9.19 2.68
CA ALA A 294 -5.06 10.04 2.52
C ALA A 294 -4.84 11.47 3.05
N GLU A 295 -4.12 11.63 4.17
CA GLU A 295 -3.73 12.93 4.71
C GLU A 295 -2.82 13.70 3.75
N GLU A 296 -1.79 13.04 3.20
CA GLU A 296 -0.86 13.68 2.27
C GLU A 296 -1.51 13.98 0.90
N GLN A 297 -2.51 13.20 0.48
CA GLN A 297 -3.34 13.54 -0.69
C GLN A 297 -4.17 14.79 -0.44
N LEU A 298 -4.77 14.94 0.75
CA LEU A 298 -5.48 16.16 1.15
C LEU A 298 -4.54 17.36 1.19
N ARG A 299 -3.31 17.19 1.70
CA ARG A 299 -2.28 18.25 1.71
C ARG A 299 -1.88 18.65 0.30
N ARG A 300 -1.73 17.68 -0.60
CA ARG A 300 -1.45 17.90 -2.03
C ARG A 300 -2.55 18.73 -2.70
N SER A 301 -3.82 18.41 -2.47
CA SER A 301 -4.95 19.15 -3.04
C SER A 301 -5.10 20.56 -2.44
N ASN A 302 -4.75 20.74 -1.14
CA ASN A 302 -4.64 22.06 -0.54
C ASN A 302 -3.56 22.93 -1.22
N ALA A 303 -2.37 22.36 -1.44
CA ALA A 303 -1.31 23.04 -2.17
C ALA A 303 -1.72 23.39 -3.61
N ASN A 304 -2.51 22.53 -4.27
CA ASN A 304 -3.04 22.77 -5.61
C ASN A 304 -3.96 23.99 -5.70
N ILE A 305 -4.72 24.31 -4.65
CA ILE A 305 -5.47 25.57 -4.58
C ILE A 305 -4.49 26.75 -4.66
N GLY A 306 -3.39 26.67 -3.88
CA GLY A 306 -2.33 27.69 -3.90
C GLY A 306 -1.65 27.81 -5.27
N VAL A 307 -1.36 26.70 -5.95
CA VAL A 307 -0.83 26.71 -7.32
C VAL A 307 -1.76 27.48 -8.27
N ASN A 308 -3.06 27.18 -8.24
CA ASN A 308 -4.04 27.85 -9.12
C ASN A 308 -4.27 29.31 -8.75
N THR A 309 -4.21 29.67 -7.46
CA THR A 309 -4.31 31.07 -7.01
C THR A 309 -3.08 31.88 -7.43
N SER A 310 -1.91 31.25 -7.46
CA SER A 310 -0.64 31.92 -7.80
C SER A 310 -0.54 32.37 -9.27
N PHE A 311 -1.41 31.90 -10.15
CA PHE A 311 -1.49 32.40 -11.54
C PHE A 311 -1.84 33.88 -11.65
N PHE A 312 -2.43 34.50 -10.65
CA PHE A 312 -2.66 35.95 -10.60
C PHE A 312 -1.43 36.75 -10.23
N PHE A 313 -0.31 36.10 -9.87
CA PHE A 313 0.93 36.77 -9.50
C PHE A 313 1.87 36.90 -10.67
N PRO A 314 2.78 37.90 -10.63
CA PRO A 314 3.69 38.15 -11.73
C PRO A 314 4.70 37.03 -11.95
N THR A 315 4.95 36.73 -13.22
CA THR A 315 6.03 35.89 -13.70
C THR A 315 7.18 36.76 -14.12
N ILE A 316 8.37 36.49 -13.58
CA ILE A 316 9.63 37.14 -13.95
C ILE A 316 10.28 36.28 -15.05
N SER A 317 10.65 36.90 -16.17
CA SER A 317 11.37 36.23 -17.24
C SER A 317 12.70 36.97 -17.55
N LEU A 318 13.76 36.20 -17.72
CA LEU A 318 15.05 36.68 -18.13
C LEU A 318 15.55 35.78 -19.26
N THR A 319 15.92 36.36 -20.40
CA THR A 319 16.42 35.61 -21.54
C THR A 319 17.67 36.33 -22.09
N THR A 320 18.74 35.62 -22.32
CA THR A 320 20.01 36.21 -22.76
C THR A 320 20.62 35.35 -23.87
N PRO A 321 20.15 35.45 -25.13
CA PRO A 321 20.83 34.81 -26.24
C PRO A 321 22.21 35.39 -26.39
N VAL A 322 23.24 34.54 -26.53
CA VAL A 322 24.62 34.87 -26.77
C VAL A 322 25.21 33.88 -27.78
N GLY A 323 25.90 34.38 -28.79
CA GLY A 323 26.43 33.50 -29.80
C GLY A 323 27.18 34.21 -30.92
N GLN A 324 27.30 33.51 -32.01
CA GLN A 324 27.94 33.96 -33.24
C GLN A 324 26.97 33.91 -34.40
N SER A 325 27.08 34.85 -35.32
CA SER A 325 26.25 34.91 -36.52
C SER A 325 27.10 35.25 -37.74
N SER A 326 26.65 34.82 -38.93
CA SER A 326 27.31 35.13 -40.21
C SER A 326 26.30 34.99 -41.35
N GLN A 327 26.49 35.78 -42.42
CA GLN A 327 25.67 35.68 -43.60
C GLN A 327 25.89 34.36 -44.37
N ALA A 328 27.07 33.78 -44.32
CA ALA A 328 27.39 32.49 -44.93
C ALA A 328 27.73 31.44 -43.85
N LEU A 329 27.27 30.20 -44.06
CA LEU A 329 27.59 29.10 -43.15
C LEU A 329 29.10 28.84 -43.04
N SER A 330 29.86 29.02 -44.15
CA SER A 330 31.30 28.82 -44.17
C SER A 330 32.07 29.79 -43.30
N THR A 331 31.52 30.97 -43.02
CA THR A 331 32.16 32.00 -42.19
C THR A 331 31.65 32.02 -40.74
N LEU A 332 30.68 31.21 -40.41
CA LEU A 332 30.08 31.19 -39.06
C LEU A 332 31.10 30.87 -37.95
N PHE A 333 32.12 30.05 -38.24
CA PHE A 333 33.14 29.66 -37.27
C PHE A 333 34.56 30.21 -37.61
N THR A 334 34.76 30.82 -38.79
CA THR A 334 36.07 31.36 -39.21
C THR A 334 36.14 32.86 -39.09
N ASN A 335 35.05 33.58 -39.36
CA ASN A 335 34.97 35.03 -39.23
C ASN A 335 33.55 35.46 -38.82
N PRO A 336 33.05 35.04 -37.64
CA PRO A 336 31.72 35.37 -37.19
C PRO A 336 31.63 36.75 -36.58
N GLU A 337 30.41 37.30 -36.58
CA GLU A 337 30.04 38.42 -35.75
C GLU A 337 29.45 37.90 -34.44
N SER A 338 29.91 38.38 -33.29
CA SER A 338 29.38 38.06 -32.00
C SER A 338 28.10 38.84 -31.74
N TYR A 339 27.09 38.16 -31.29
CA TYR A 339 25.84 38.82 -30.82
C TYR A 339 25.52 38.43 -29.39
N TRP A 340 24.93 39.37 -28.67
CA TRP A 340 24.33 39.13 -27.36
C TRP A 340 23.17 40.07 -27.19
N GLN A 341 22.15 39.58 -26.46
CA GLN A 341 20.99 40.35 -26.10
C GLN A 341 20.56 39.93 -24.70
N TYR A 342 20.11 40.82 -23.87
CA TYR A 342 19.42 40.48 -22.65
C TYR A 342 18.03 41.11 -22.68
N GLN A 343 17.06 40.31 -22.27
CA GLN A 343 15.67 40.69 -22.18
C GLN A 343 15.17 40.29 -20.79
N GLY A 344 14.70 41.29 -20.00
CA GLY A 344 13.99 41.07 -18.75
C GLY A 344 12.54 41.51 -18.88
N GLY A 345 11.64 40.72 -18.37
CA GLY A 345 10.20 41.01 -18.40
C GLY A 345 9.51 40.63 -17.11
N LEU A 346 8.44 41.39 -16.80
CA LEU A 346 7.49 41.04 -15.76
C LEU A 346 6.12 40.98 -16.42
N SER A 347 5.50 39.82 -16.40
CA SER A 347 4.14 39.60 -16.94
C SER A 347 3.18 39.16 -15.87
N MET A 348 1.99 39.74 -15.86
CA MET A 348 0.91 39.39 -14.94
C MET A 348 -0.41 39.45 -15.70
N PRO A 349 -1.27 38.44 -15.60
CA PRO A 349 -2.60 38.51 -16.19
C PRO A 349 -3.46 39.54 -15.45
N ILE A 350 -4.00 40.52 -16.18
CA ILE A 350 -4.90 41.54 -15.60
C ILE A 350 -6.34 41.01 -15.57
N VAL A 351 -6.74 40.29 -16.62
CA VAL A 351 -8.07 39.65 -16.74
C VAL A 351 -7.88 38.22 -17.21
N ASN A 352 -8.24 37.25 -16.37
CA ASN A 352 -8.27 35.84 -16.73
C ASN A 352 -9.44 35.16 -16.01
N LEU A 353 -10.63 35.26 -16.60
CA LEU A 353 -11.86 34.71 -16.00
C LEU A 353 -11.84 33.18 -15.92
N GLY A 354 -11.14 32.50 -16.82
CA GLY A 354 -10.97 31.04 -16.78
C GLY A 354 -10.23 30.55 -15.53
N GLN A 355 -9.38 31.39 -14.95
CA GLN A 355 -8.61 31.03 -13.74
C GLN A 355 -9.50 30.87 -12.50
N PHE A 356 -10.64 31.58 -12.43
CA PHE A 356 -11.61 31.35 -11.35
C PHE A 356 -12.21 29.95 -11.39
N GLY A 357 -12.51 29.42 -12.60
CA GLY A 357 -12.95 28.04 -12.77
C GLY A 357 -11.88 27.01 -12.39
N ALA A 358 -10.60 27.29 -12.65
CA ALA A 358 -9.50 26.44 -12.21
C ALA A 358 -9.35 26.38 -10.69
N ILE A 359 -9.53 27.53 -10.01
CA ILE A 359 -9.54 27.60 -8.54
C ILE A 359 -10.74 26.85 -7.96
N GLU A 360 -11.93 27.03 -8.55
CA GLU A 360 -13.14 26.32 -8.13
C GLU A 360 -12.97 24.80 -8.29
N SER A 361 -12.41 24.33 -9.40
CA SER A 361 -12.06 22.94 -9.63
C SER A 361 -11.08 22.42 -8.57
N ALA A 362 -10.02 23.19 -8.24
CA ALA A 362 -9.05 22.81 -7.21
C ALA A 362 -9.68 22.73 -5.82
N LYS A 363 -10.61 23.63 -5.49
CA LYS A 363 -11.39 23.56 -4.25
C LYS A 363 -12.31 22.34 -4.23
N GLY A 364 -12.95 22.01 -5.35
CA GLY A 364 -13.76 20.80 -5.50
C GLY A 364 -12.94 19.52 -5.23
N GLN A 365 -11.72 19.45 -5.76
CA GLN A 365 -10.80 18.35 -5.48
C GLN A 365 -10.41 18.27 -3.99
N TYR A 366 -10.13 19.43 -3.36
CA TYR A 366 -9.85 19.48 -1.92
C TYR A 366 -11.01 18.95 -1.07
N TYR A 367 -12.26 19.32 -1.39
CA TYR A 367 -13.44 18.79 -0.69
C TYR A 367 -13.57 17.26 -0.89
N THR A 368 -13.30 16.75 -2.08
CA THR A 368 -13.31 15.31 -2.35
C THR A 368 -12.26 14.60 -1.47
N ASP A 369 -11.03 15.10 -1.44
CA ASP A 369 -9.94 14.50 -0.68
C ASP A 369 -10.17 14.64 0.84
N TYR A 370 -10.81 15.72 1.28
CA TYR A 370 -11.21 15.90 2.69
C TYR A 370 -12.20 14.84 3.16
N TYR A 371 -13.25 14.57 2.38
CA TYR A 371 -14.23 13.54 2.74
C TYR A 371 -13.66 12.13 2.59
N ASN A 372 -12.77 11.90 1.64
CA ASN A 372 -12.03 10.65 1.53
C ASN A 372 -11.13 10.41 2.75
N TYR A 373 -10.41 11.43 3.22
CA TYR A 373 -9.64 11.36 4.47
C TYR A 373 -10.53 11.02 5.66
N GLN A 374 -11.66 11.73 5.84
CA GLN A 374 -12.62 11.41 6.90
C GLN A 374 -13.12 9.96 6.82
N GLN A 375 -13.49 9.50 5.63
CA GLN A 375 -13.95 8.14 5.40
C GLN A 375 -12.88 7.11 5.76
N THR A 376 -11.63 7.36 5.37
CA THR A 376 -10.49 6.48 5.69
C THR A 376 -10.26 6.39 7.19
N VAL A 377 -10.24 7.51 7.90
CA VAL A 377 -10.06 7.53 9.36
C VAL A 377 -11.20 6.80 10.06
N ARG A 378 -12.46 7.10 9.72
CA ARG A 378 -13.62 6.42 10.34
C ARG A 378 -13.67 4.93 10.01
N GLY A 379 -13.31 4.56 8.78
CA GLY A 379 -13.16 3.18 8.35
C GLY A 379 -12.10 2.43 9.16
N ALA A 380 -10.95 3.07 9.41
CA ALA A 380 -9.89 2.51 10.23
C ALA A 380 -10.34 2.23 11.68
N PHE A 381 -11.12 3.12 12.28
CA PHE A 381 -11.70 2.89 13.60
C PHE A 381 -12.70 1.74 13.60
N ALA A 382 -13.59 1.69 12.62
CA ALA A 382 -14.62 0.65 12.51
C ALA A 382 -14.00 -0.74 12.26
N SER A 383 -12.97 -0.85 11.42
CA SER A 383 -12.30 -2.11 11.15
C SER A 383 -11.61 -2.65 12.41
N VAL A 384 -10.85 -1.82 13.11
CA VAL A 384 -10.14 -2.26 14.34
C VAL A 384 -11.12 -2.66 15.46
N ASP A 385 -12.20 -1.91 15.67
CA ASP A 385 -13.23 -2.29 16.67
C ASP A 385 -13.89 -3.65 16.33
N SER A 386 -14.16 -3.85 15.03
CA SER A 386 -14.68 -5.14 14.53
C SER A 386 -13.68 -6.28 14.68
N ASP A 387 -12.38 -6.01 14.44
CA ASP A 387 -11.33 -7.02 14.55
C ASP A 387 -11.06 -7.42 16.00
N PHE A 388 -11.14 -6.50 16.96
CA PHE A 388 -11.08 -6.83 18.38
C PHE A 388 -12.25 -7.75 18.77
N ALA A 389 -13.47 -7.41 18.36
CA ALA A 389 -14.64 -8.24 18.61
C ALA A 389 -14.51 -9.63 17.95
N SER A 390 -14.05 -9.69 16.70
CA SER A 390 -13.84 -10.96 15.98
C SER A 390 -12.80 -11.83 16.65
N HIS A 391 -11.66 -11.24 17.07
CA HIS A 391 -10.61 -11.97 17.78
C HIS A 391 -11.13 -12.56 19.10
N GLU A 392 -11.87 -11.79 19.91
CA GLU A 392 -12.48 -12.28 21.14
C GLU A 392 -13.41 -13.47 20.86
N LYS A 393 -14.32 -13.32 19.91
CA LYS A 393 -15.35 -14.35 19.62
C LYS A 393 -14.76 -15.59 18.95
N TYR A 394 -13.78 -15.45 18.06
CA TYR A 394 -13.09 -16.62 17.52
C TYR A 394 -12.22 -17.33 18.56
N THR A 395 -11.66 -16.61 19.53
CA THR A 395 -10.95 -17.24 20.66
C THR A 395 -11.89 -18.07 21.53
N GLU A 396 -13.04 -17.51 21.92
CA GLU A 396 -14.09 -18.24 22.65
C GLU A 396 -14.56 -19.48 21.88
N SER A 397 -14.84 -19.33 20.57
CA SER A 397 -15.26 -20.45 19.71
C SER A 397 -14.18 -21.53 19.61
N LEU A 398 -12.92 -21.15 19.43
CA LEU A 398 -11.80 -22.09 19.36
C LEU A 398 -11.64 -22.89 20.66
N GLU A 399 -11.77 -22.25 21.83
CA GLU A 399 -11.67 -22.94 23.12
C GLU A 399 -12.75 -24.03 23.26
N GLN A 400 -13.98 -23.75 22.81
CA GLN A 400 -15.06 -24.74 22.83
C GLN A 400 -14.82 -25.86 21.81
N MET A 401 -14.30 -25.55 20.60
CA MET A 401 -14.00 -26.56 19.59
C MET A 401 -12.81 -27.45 20.00
N LEU A 402 -11.82 -26.90 20.66
CA LEU A 402 -10.72 -27.69 21.25
C LEU A 402 -11.21 -28.64 22.35
N LEU A 403 -12.09 -28.17 23.25
CA LEU A 403 -12.72 -29.01 24.27
C LEU A 403 -13.55 -30.13 23.62
N TYR A 404 -14.33 -29.78 22.58
CA TYR A 404 -15.12 -30.77 21.84
C TYR A 404 -14.25 -31.84 21.17
N PHE A 405 -13.17 -31.43 20.50
CA PHE A 405 -12.21 -32.36 19.89
C PHE A 405 -11.53 -33.24 20.94
N GLU A 406 -11.01 -32.65 22.02
CA GLU A 406 -10.33 -33.38 23.09
C GLU A 406 -11.25 -34.39 23.77
N THR A 407 -12.49 -34.02 24.03
CA THR A 407 -13.49 -34.93 24.60
C THR A 407 -13.78 -36.12 23.68
N ASN A 408 -13.91 -35.89 22.37
CA ASN A 408 -14.11 -36.97 21.40
C ASN A 408 -12.84 -37.86 21.25
N ARG A 409 -11.66 -37.28 21.35
CA ARG A 409 -10.41 -38.03 21.37
C ARG A 409 -10.33 -38.97 22.57
N GLN A 410 -10.62 -38.46 23.76
CA GLN A 410 -10.68 -39.30 24.99
C GLN A 410 -11.74 -40.39 24.91
N ARG A 411 -12.90 -40.12 24.34
CA ARG A 411 -13.91 -41.13 24.12
C ARG A 411 -13.43 -42.23 23.17
N PHE A 412 -12.78 -41.88 22.09
CA PHE A 412 -12.19 -42.85 21.17
C PHE A 412 -11.09 -43.68 21.84
N GLU A 413 -10.15 -43.09 22.56
CA GLU A 413 -9.08 -43.77 23.27
C GLU A 413 -9.57 -44.73 24.33
N ASN A 414 -10.63 -44.34 25.10
CA ASN A 414 -11.24 -45.18 26.09
C ASN A 414 -11.92 -46.39 25.42
N GLU A 415 -12.66 -46.18 24.32
CA GLU A 415 -13.36 -47.25 23.64
C GLU A 415 -12.40 -48.21 22.92
N GLU A 416 -11.28 -47.69 22.39
CA GLU A 416 -10.21 -48.53 21.85
C GLU A 416 -9.63 -49.46 22.93
N THR A 417 -9.46 -48.95 24.17
CA THR A 417 -8.98 -49.76 25.30
C THR A 417 -9.99 -50.84 25.66
N ARG A 418 -11.29 -50.49 25.76
CA ARG A 418 -12.38 -51.45 26.02
C ARG A 418 -12.48 -52.53 24.93
N HIS A 419 -12.20 -52.18 23.69
CA HIS A 419 -12.15 -53.13 22.60
C HIS A 419 -10.97 -54.14 22.76
N LYS A 420 -9.80 -53.64 23.15
CA LYS A 420 -8.64 -54.52 23.43
C LYS A 420 -8.93 -55.49 24.59
N GLU A 421 -9.81 -55.12 25.50
CA GLU A 421 -10.30 -55.96 26.61
C GLU A 421 -11.48 -56.90 26.18
N GLY A 422 -11.96 -56.82 24.95
CA GLY A 422 -13.06 -57.62 24.41
C GLY A 422 -14.47 -57.18 24.87
N LEU A 423 -14.61 -55.97 25.46
CA LEU A 423 -15.85 -55.46 26.02
C LEU A 423 -16.77 -54.81 24.98
N VAL A 424 -16.22 -54.36 23.84
CA VAL A 424 -16.98 -53.66 22.79
C VAL A 424 -16.54 -54.12 21.42
N GLY A 425 -17.44 -54.01 20.44
CA GLY A 425 -17.15 -54.32 19.05
C GLY A 425 -16.30 -53.29 18.33
N MET A 426 -15.54 -53.70 17.33
CA MET A 426 -14.74 -52.77 16.49
C MET A 426 -15.61 -51.69 15.82
N PRO A 427 -16.86 -51.92 15.38
CA PRO A 427 -17.68 -50.88 14.77
C PRO A 427 -17.93 -49.67 15.69
N GLU A 428 -18.07 -49.87 17.00
CA GLU A 428 -18.23 -48.77 17.99
C GLU A 428 -16.95 -47.92 18.01
N VAL A 429 -15.78 -48.54 18.07
CA VAL A 429 -14.46 -47.85 18.06
C VAL A 429 -14.30 -47.04 16.79
N LEU A 430 -14.60 -47.62 15.62
CA LEU A 430 -14.49 -46.93 14.33
C LEU A 430 -15.46 -45.77 14.19
N ASN A 431 -16.70 -45.87 14.71
CA ASN A 431 -17.64 -44.76 14.74
C ASN A 431 -17.13 -43.58 15.59
N LEU A 432 -16.48 -43.86 16.73
CA LEU A 432 -15.88 -42.83 17.56
C LEU A 432 -14.61 -42.21 16.86
N LYS A 433 -13.84 -43.02 16.11
CA LYS A 433 -12.75 -42.49 15.27
C LYS A 433 -13.27 -41.54 14.20
N VAL A 434 -14.38 -41.84 13.56
CA VAL A 434 -15.05 -40.94 12.59
C VAL A 434 -15.42 -39.63 13.27
N THR A 435 -16.12 -39.71 14.42
CA THR A 435 -16.55 -38.52 15.18
C THR A 435 -15.37 -37.69 15.66
N MET A 436 -14.31 -38.31 16.14
CA MET A 436 -13.07 -37.64 16.55
C MET A 436 -12.42 -36.89 15.36
N ASN A 437 -12.30 -37.54 14.20
CA ASN A 437 -11.70 -36.90 13.02
C ASN A 437 -12.54 -35.70 12.54
N GLN A 438 -13.86 -35.81 12.51
CA GLN A 438 -14.77 -34.70 12.19
C GLN A 438 -14.63 -33.53 13.18
N ALA A 439 -14.56 -33.82 14.48
CA ALA A 439 -14.33 -32.82 15.52
C ALA A 439 -12.95 -32.14 15.33
N GLY A 440 -11.93 -32.91 14.95
CA GLY A 440 -10.60 -32.39 14.63
C GLY A 440 -10.59 -31.44 13.44
N ILE A 441 -11.32 -31.74 12.37
CA ILE A 441 -11.49 -30.88 11.20
C ILE A 441 -12.17 -29.55 11.61
N GLN A 442 -13.24 -29.61 12.42
CA GLN A 442 -13.92 -28.42 12.91
C GLN A 442 -13.03 -27.58 13.83
N ALA A 443 -12.24 -28.20 14.71
CA ALA A 443 -11.28 -27.51 15.57
C ALA A 443 -10.16 -26.84 14.73
N ALA A 444 -9.68 -27.47 13.67
CA ALA A 444 -8.70 -26.90 12.76
C ALA A 444 -9.25 -25.65 12.06
N GLN A 445 -10.45 -25.72 11.52
CA GLN A 445 -11.11 -24.57 10.90
C GLN A 445 -11.33 -23.41 11.88
N SER A 446 -11.77 -23.71 13.11
CA SER A 446 -11.93 -22.69 14.16
C SER A 446 -10.60 -22.06 14.53
N LYS A 447 -9.51 -22.84 14.59
CA LYS A 447 -8.16 -22.33 14.83
C LYS A 447 -7.68 -21.44 13.69
N LEU A 448 -7.92 -21.81 12.43
CA LEU A 448 -7.59 -20.95 11.28
C LEU A 448 -8.31 -19.61 11.39
N ASN A 449 -9.61 -19.60 11.66
CA ASN A 449 -10.39 -18.37 11.80
C ASN A 449 -9.82 -17.44 12.88
N GLN A 450 -9.40 -18.02 14.02
CA GLN A 450 -8.78 -17.28 15.11
C GLN A 450 -7.40 -16.74 14.72
N LEU A 451 -6.53 -17.51 14.04
CA LEU A 451 -5.23 -17.04 13.55
C LEU A 451 -5.38 -15.92 12.52
N LEU A 452 -6.34 -16.06 11.60
CA LEU A 452 -6.63 -15.02 10.61
C LEU A 452 -7.18 -13.73 11.26
N SER A 453 -7.90 -13.83 12.38
CA SER A 453 -8.33 -12.63 13.11
C SER A 453 -7.16 -11.85 13.70
N ILE A 454 -6.11 -12.53 14.15
CA ILE A 454 -4.85 -11.90 14.60
C ILE A 454 -4.18 -11.16 13.44
N VAL A 455 -4.07 -11.82 12.28
CA VAL A 455 -3.46 -11.23 11.07
C VAL A 455 -4.18 -9.95 10.67
N ARG A 456 -5.53 -9.99 10.61
CA ARG A 456 -6.36 -8.81 10.27
C ARG A 456 -6.17 -7.69 11.28
N LEU A 457 -6.20 -8.01 12.57
CA LEU A 457 -6.04 -7.01 13.61
C LEU A 457 -4.69 -6.30 13.51
N TYR A 458 -3.57 -7.01 13.29
CA TYR A 458 -2.27 -6.37 13.08
C TYR A 458 -2.20 -5.58 11.78
N GLN A 459 -2.83 -6.04 10.72
CA GLN A 459 -2.97 -5.29 9.48
C GLN A 459 -3.72 -3.98 9.71
N ASP A 460 -4.86 -4.03 10.38
CA ASP A 460 -5.71 -2.86 10.60
C ASP A 460 -5.17 -1.90 11.67
N LEU A 461 -4.32 -2.39 12.56
CA LEU A 461 -3.51 -1.57 13.47
C LEU A 461 -2.28 -0.94 12.80
N GLY A 462 -1.90 -1.38 11.59
CA GLY A 462 -0.71 -0.90 10.90
C GLY A 462 0.58 -1.45 11.49
N GLY A 463 0.62 -2.73 11.86
CA GLY A 463 1.80 -3.37 12.47
C GLY A 463 2.78 -3.95 11.46
N GLY A 464 4.09 -3.70 11.63
CA GLY A 464 5.16 -4.43 10.97
C GLY A 464 5.67 -3.90 9.63
N TYR A 465 5.07 -2.87 9.06
CA TYR A 465 5.46 -2.39 7.72
C TYR A 465 6.82 -1.67 7.67
N GLU A 466 7.34 -1.19 8.80
CA GLU A 466 8.67 -0.57 8.89
C GLU A 466 9.81 -1.58 9.14
N VAL A 467 9.49 -2.83 9.41
CA VAL A 467 10.52 -3.87 9.62
C VAL A 467 11.34 -4.03 8.33
N ASN A 468 12.66 -3.79 8.41
CA ASN A 468 13.59 -3.85 7.28
C ASN A 468 13.12 -3.00 6.09
N ASN A 469 12.56 -1.81 6.35
CA ASN A 469 12.01 -0.92 5.32
C ASN A 469 13.08 0.06 4.86
N THR A 470 13.69 -0.19 3.71
CA THR A 470 14.66 0.70 3.06
C THR A 470 14.07 1.32 1.80
N GLU A 471 14.58 2.49 1.42
CA GLU A 471 14.27 3.17 0.16
C GLU A 471 15.44 3.11 -0.82
N ASP A 472 16.48 2.34 -0.51
CA ASP A 472 17.69 2.26 -1.33
C ASP A 472 17.47 1.35 -2.55
N ALA A 473 18.11 1.73 -3.66
CA ALA A 473 18.05 0.98 -4.92
C ALA A 473 18.61 -0.46 -4.81
N HIS A 474 19.30 -0.79 -3.74
CA HIS A 474 19.78 -2.16 -3.44
C HIS A 474 18.66 -3.14 -3.09
N ASP A 475 17.46 -2.64 -2.73
CA ASP A 475 16.28 -3.48 -2.50
C ASP A 475 15.60 -3.97 -3.78
N LEU A 476 16.02 -3.47 -4.93
CA LEU A 476 15.62 -4.04 -6.22
C LEU A 476 16.39 -5.36 -6.40
N GLY A 477 15.82 -6.46 -5.87
CA GLY A 477 16.40 -7.80 -5.97
C GLY A 477 16.91 -8.11 -7.40
N ASP A 478 17.98 -8.91 -7.49
CA ASP A 478 18.60 -9.40 -8.72
C ASP A 478 19.29 -8.39 -9.66
N GLY A 479 20.18 -7.56 -9.12
CA GLY A 479 21.24 -6.94 -9.93
C GLY A 479 20.82 -5.89 -10.95
N HIS A 480 19.54 -5.64 -11.12
CA HIS A 480 19.05 -4.54 -11.96
C HIS A 480 19.02 -3.25 -11.13
N ARG A 481 20.19 -2.58 -11.05
CA ARG A 481 20.22 -1.21 -10.56
C ARG A 481 19.41 -0.34 -11.53
N PHE A 482 18.56 0.53 -11.02
CA PHE A 482 17.83 1.51 -11.85
C PHE A 482 18.79 2.35 -12.72
N GLY A 483 20.08 2.44 -12.34
CA GLY A 483 21.16 3.05 -13.13
C GLY A 483 21.71 2.18 -14.26
N ASP A 484 21.44 0.88 -14.29
CA ASP A 484 21.93 -0.03 -15.34
C ASP A 484 20.94 -0.11 -16.53
N LEU A 485 19.79 0.57 -16.44
CA LEU A 485 18.81 0.70 -17.51
C LEU A 485 19.03 1.93 -18.40
N PHE A 486 20.00 2.79 -18.08
CA PHE A 486 20.45 3.95 -18.83
C PHE A 486 21.99 3.91 -18.92
#